data_97b7f5499d1b39ed3bcd73ca3ad5e9e0
#
_entry.id   97b7f5499d1b39ed3bcd73ca3ad5e9e0
#
_cell.length_a   1.000
_cell.length_b   1.000
_cell.length_c   1.000
_cell.angle_alpha   90.00
_cell.angle_beta   90.00
_cell.angle_gamma   90.00
#
_symmetry.space_group_name_H-M   'P 1'
#
loop_
_entity.id
_entity.type
_entity.pdbx_description
1 polymer ?
#
loop_
_entity_poly.entity_id
_entity_poly.type
_entity_poly.pdbx_seq_one_letter_code
_entity_poly.pdbx_strand_id
1 'polypeptide(L)'
;MNEMERSLESFYRDYIDRFNTADVERFLEYFARPYVSISGERGVRLIANDPGHVSGFRRVMDGLKERGWVRSEIVAIKAWALEDNLGMILSDVVRVKADKSVLEEVRACYLVRRENQAWKIATISEVRPPYLGPGNVPRPSS
;
A
#
# COMPACT_ATOMS: atom_id res chain seq x y z
N MET A 1 12.70 17.42 -1.01
CA MET A 1 12.25 16.20 -1.71
C MET A 1 12.61 16.32 -3.18
N ASN A 2 13.32 15.33 -3.74
CA ASN A 2 13.68 15.34 -5.14
C ASN A 2 12.52 14.89 -6.05
N GLU A 3 12.72 15.02 -7.35
CA GLU A 3 11.67 14.69 -8.34
C GLU A 3 11.26 13.21 -8.27
N MET A 4 12.21 12.32 -8.07
CA MET A 4 11.94 10.89 -7.98
C MET A 4 11.10 10.56 -6.75
N GLU A 5 11.38 11.20 -5.62
CA GLU A 5 10.62 11.02 -4.41
C GLU A 5 9.20 11.56 -4.55
N ARG A 6 9.03 12.69 -5.26
CA ARG A 6 7.69 13.20 -5.59
C ARG A 6 6.93 12.22 -6.48
N SER A 7 7.61 11.60 -7.43
CA SER A 7 7.02 10.58 -8.30
C SER A 7 6.55 9.37 -7.50
N LEU A 8 7.34 8.94 -6.52
CA LEU A 8 6.96 7.83 -5.63
C LEU A 8 5.76 8.19 -4.76
N GLU A 9 5.72 9.40 -4.20
CA GLU A 9 4.58 9.86 -3.42
C GLU A 9 3.32 9.91 -4.28
N SER A 10 3.43 10.44 -5.50
CA SER A 10 2.32 10.50 -6.44
C SER A 10 1.80 9.11 -6.78
N PHE A 11 2.71 8.17 -7.03
CA PHE A 11 2.35 6.78 -7.27
C PHE A 11 1.56 6.20 -6.08
N TYR A 12 2.03 6.46 -4.86
CA TYR A 12 1.37 5.92 -3.68
C TYR A 12 -0.02 6.52 -3.45
N ARG A 13 -0.18 7.82 -3.70
CA ARG A 13 -1.51 8.46 -3.61
C ARG A 13 -2.47 7.84 -4.62
N ASP A 14 -2.03 7.62 -5.86
CA ASP A 14 -2.83 6.97 -6.89
C ASP A 14 -3.20 5.55 -6.48
N TYR A 15 -2.26 4.83 -5.88
CA TYR A 15 -2.46 3.47 -5.38
C TYR A 15 -3.58 3.43 -4.32
N ILE A 16 -3.55 4.35 -3.36
CA ILE A 16 -4.60 4.42 -2.33
C ILE A 16 -5.94 4.85 -2.96
N ASP A 17 -5.93 5.81 -3.87
CA ASP A 17 -7.14 6.22 -4.58
C ASP A 17 -7.75 5.06 -5.36
N ARG A 18 -6.91 4.26 -6.00
CA ARG A 18 -7.37 3.06 -6.72
C ARG A 18 -7.95 2.01 -5.77
N PHE A 19 -7.29 1.80 -4.63
CA PHE A 19 -7.82 0.91 -3.60
C PHE A 19 -9.23 1.33 -3.19
N ASN A 20 -9.43 2.63 -3.04
CA ASN A 20 -10.72 3.18 -2.62
C ASN A 20 -11.84 2.99 -3.64
N THR A 21 -11.52 2.72 -4.90
CA THR A 21 -12.54 2.39 -5.91
C THR A 21 -13.05 0.96 -5.77
N ALA A 22 -12.35 0.11 -5.02
CA ALA A 22 -12.61 -1.32 -4.90
C ALA A 22 -12.51 -2.07 -6.24
N ASP A 23 -11.91 -1.47 -7.25
CA ASP A 23 -11.63 -2.11 -8.54
C ASP A 23 -10.37 -2.97 -8.41
N VAL A 24 -10.56 -4.21 -7.99
CA VAL A 24 -9.46 -5.12 -7.64
C VAL A 24 -8.52 -5.37 -8.81
N GLU A 25 -9.04 -5.57 -10.00
CA GLU A 25 -8.20 -5.87 -11.17
C GLU A 25 -7.24 -4.72 -11.45
N ARG A 26 -7.73 -3.47 -11.44
CA ARG A 26 -6.88 -2.31 -11.67
C ARG A 26 -5.95 -2.03 -10.50
N PHE A 27 -6.42 -2.27 -9.29
CA PHE A 27 -5.57 -2.12 -8.09
C PHE A 27 -4.36 -3.06 -8.16
N LEU A 28 -4.56 -4.31 -8.56
CA LEU A 28 -3.48 -5.28 -8.62
C LEU A 28 -2.45 -4.98 -9.72
N GLU A 29 -2.77 -4.10 -10.67
CA GLU A 29 -1.81 -3.63 -11.66
C GLU A 29 -0.69 -2.76 -11.07
N TYR A 30 -0.89 -2.23 -9.85
CA TYR A 30 0.16 -1.48 -9.14
C TYR A 30 1.25 -2.39 -8.59
N PHE A 31 1.04 -3.70 -8.60
CA PHE A 31 1.98 -4.68 -8.06
C PHE A 31 2.76 -5.35 -9.16
N ALA A 32 4.02 -5.68 -8.87
CA ALA A 32 4.86 -6.49 -9.76
C ALA A 32 4.31 -7.91 -9.90
N ARG A 33 4.81 -8.62 -10.90
CA ARG A 33 4.46 -10.03 -11.14
C ARG A 33 5.74 -10.84 -11.19
N PRO A 34 6.07 -11.61 -10.13
CA PRO A 34 5.38 -11.72 -8.84
C PRO A 34 5.73 -10.58 -7.90
N TYR A 35 5.09 -10.53 -6.74
CA TYR A 35 5.50 -9.65 -5.65
C TYR A 35 5.56 -10.44 -4.35
N VAL A 36 6.17 -9.84 -3.31
CA VAL A 36 6.37 -10.50 -2.02
C VAL A 36 5.58 -9.76 -0.94
N SER A 37 4.84 -10.50 -0.14
CA SER A 37 4.18 -9.99 1.05
C SER A 37 4.92 -10.54 2.27
N ILE A 38 5.32 -9.66 3.18
CA ILE A 38 6.03 -10.04 4.40
C ILE A 38 5.24 -9.56 5.60
N SER A 39 4.99 -10.46 6.54
CA SER A 39 4.24 -10.15 7.75
C SER A 39 4.90 -10.87 8.92
N GLY A 40 4.94 -10.20 10.07
CA GLY A 40 5.44 -10.85 11.29
C GLY A 40 4.61 -12.05 11.71
N GLU A 41 3.33 -12.04 11.37
CA GLU A 41 2.40 -13.11 11.72
C GLU A 41 2.40 -14.25 10.69
N ARG A 42 2.37 -13.91 9.39
CA ARG A 42 2.19 -14.88 8.31
C ARG A 42 3.48 -15.30 7.61
N GLY A 43 4.60 -14.64 7.91
CA GLY A 43 5.88 -14.91 7.27
C GLY A 43 6.02 -14.31 5.88
N VAL A 44 6.78 -14.97 5.03
CA VAL A 44 7.11 -14.50 3.68
C VAL A 44 6.28 -15.28 2.66
N ARG A 45 5.57 -14.56 1.81
CA ARG A 45 4.72 -15.17 0.78
C ARG A 45 5.07 -14.58 -0.58
N LEU A 46 5.38 -15.46 -1.53
CA LEU A 46 5.55 -15.07 -2.93
C LEU A 46 4.17 -15.15 -3.62
N ILE A 47 3.75 -14.04 -4.19
CA ILE A 47 2.43 -13.93 -4.79
C ILE A 47 2.59 -13.72 -6.29
N ALA A 48 2.02 -14.64 -7.08
CA ALA A 48 2.17 -14.62 -8.54
C ALA A 48 1.52 -13.39 -9.19
N ASN A 49 0.52 -12.83 -8.55
CA ASN A 49 -0.27 -11.71 -9.08
C ASN A 49 -0.87 -12.03 -10.47
N ASP A 50 -1.34 -13.25 -10.61
CA ASP A 50 -2.01 -13.74 -11.81
C ASP A 50 -3.54 -13.53 -11.68
N PRO A 51 -4.32 -13.85 -12.72
CA PRO A 51 -5.79 -13.70 -12.62
C PRO A 51 -6.43 -14.47 -11.47
N GLY A 52 -5.82 -15.57 -11.02
CA GLY A 52 -6.32 -16.33 -9.87
C GLY A 52 -6.23 -15.56 -8.55
N HIS A 53 -5.27 -14.64 -8.44
CA HIS A 53 -5.10 -13.80 -7.26
C HIS A 53 -6.24 -12.77 -7.11
N VAL A 54 -6.89 -12.40 -8.21
CA VAL A 54 -8.00 -11.42 -8.20
C VAL A 54 -9.13 -11.88 -7.29
N SER A 55 -9.54 -13.13 -7.39
CA SER A 55 -10.61 -13.67 -6.54
C SER A 55 -10.26 -13.63 -5.06
N GLY A 56 -9.02 -13.98 -4.73
CA GLY A 56 -8.54 -13.93 -3.34
C GLY A 56 -8.57 -12.52 -2.80
N PHE A 57 -8.11 -11.56 -3.59
CA PHE A 57 -8.10 -10.17 -3.15
C PHE A 57 -9.51 -9.58 -3.07
N ARG A 58 -10.43 -10.00 -3.93
CA ARG A 58 -11.84 -9.60 -3.81
C ARG A 58 -12.43 -10.03 -2.47
N ARG A 59 -12.06 -11.21 -1.97
CA ARG A 59 -12.51 -11.65 -0.64
C ARG A 59 -11.97 -10.76 0.47
N VAL A 60 -10.73 -10.27 0.32
CA VAL A 60 -10.16 -9.30 1.28
C VAL A 60 -11.00 -8.02 1.27
N MET A 61 -11.31 -7.49 0.09
CA MET A 61 -12.12 -6.28 -0.04
C MET A 61 -13.53 -6.47 0.53
N ASP A 62 -14.16 -7.59 0.23
CA ASP A 62 -15.50 -7.89 0.75
C ASP A 62 -15.48 -7.97 2.28
N GLY A 63 -14.45 -8.58 2.85
CA GLY A 63 -14.28 -8.62 4.31
C GLY A 63 -14.14 -7.24 4.94
N LEU A 64 -13.41 -6.34 4.30
CA LEU A 64 -13.30 -4.96 4.76
C LEU A 64 -14.66 -4.25 4.72
N LYS A 65 -15.41 -4.41 3.63
CA LYS A 65 -16.73 -3.82 3.48
C LYS A 65 -17.70 -4.35 4.54
N GLU A 66 -17.66 -5.64 4.82
CA GLU A 66 -18.49 -6.25 5.87
C GLU A 66 -18.19 -5.66 7.25
N ARG A 67 -16.94 -5.27 7.50
CA ARG A 67 -16.53 -4.62 8.74
C ARG A 67 -16.86 -3.14 8.78
N GLY A 68 -17.39 -2.58 7.69
CA GLY A 68 -17.81 -1.20 7.61
C GLY A 68 -16.86 -0.26 6.89
N TRP A 69 -15.78 -0.77 6.28
CA TRP A 69 -14.85 0.06 5.53
C TRP A 69 -15.54 0.72 4.34
N VAL A 70 -15.31 2.04 4.16
CA VAL A 70 -15.76 2.75 2.97
C VAL A 70 -14.59 3.37 2.18
N ARG A 71 -13.49 3.73 2.88
CA ARG A 71 -12.30 4.24 2.22
C ARG A 71 -11.10 4.19 3.16
N SER A 72 -9.92 4.34 2.56
CA SER A 72 -8.64 4.48 3.28
C SER A 72 -8.12 5.89 3.08
N GLU A 73 -7.49 6.46 4.11
CA GLU A 73 -6.93 7.80 4.07
C GLU A 73 -5.47 7.76 4.50
N ILE A 74 -4.61 8.45 3.76
CA ILE A 74 -3.19 8.57 4.10
C ILE A 74 -3.06 9.59 5.21
N VAL A 75 -2.52 9.15 6.36
CA VAL A 75 -2.23 10.04 7.50
C VAL A 75 -0.82 10.59 7.39
N ALA A 76 0.13 9.74 6.98
CA ALA A 76 1.53 10.13 6.87
C ALA A 76 2.21 9.29 5.81
N ILE A 77 3.20 9.88 5.14
CA ILE A 77 3.94 9.19 4.06
C ILE A 77 5.37 9.72 4.01
N LYS A 78 6.31 8.82 3.76
CA LYS A 78 7.68 9.17 3.42
C LYS A 78 8.16 8.25 2.29
N ALA A 79 8.73 8.85 1.26
CA ALA A 79 9.31 8.12 0.14
C ALA A 79 10.80 8.41 0.05
N TRP A 80 11.57 7.39 -0.27
CA TRP A 80 13.02 7.49 -0.49
C TRP A 80 13.37 6.93 -1.85
N ALA A 81 14.14 7.67 -2.62
CA ALA A 81 14.80 7.13 -3.80
C ALA A 81 16.04 6.37 -3.33
N LEU A 82 16.09 5.08 -3.61
CA LEU A 82 17.26 4.25 -3.24
C LEU A 82 18.26 4.16 -4.38
N GLU A 83 17.76 4.05 -5.59
CA GLU A 83 18.54 4.14 -6.83
C GLU A 83 17.56 4.42 -7.98
N ASP A 84 18.06 4.55 -9.22
CA ASP A 84 17.23 4.98 -10.35
C ASP A 84 15.94 4.16 -10.54
N ASN A 85 15.97 2.89 -10.27
CA ASN A 85 14.84 2.00 -10.51
C ASN A 85 14.30 1.36 -9.23
N LEU A 86 14.67 1.89 -8.07
CA LEU A 86 14.25 1.32 -6.78
C LEU A 86 13.93 2.42 -5.77
N GLY A 87 12.78 2.34 -5.17
CA GLY A 87 12.35 3.26 -4.14
C GLY A 87 11.75 2.53 -2.95
N MET A 88 11.61 3.25 -1.86
CA MET A 88 10.98 2.75 -0.64
C MET A 88 9.92 3.74 -0.19
N ILE A 89 8.78 3.22 0.25
CA ILE A 89 7.69 4.03 0.79
C ILE A 89 7.31 3.49 2.15
N LEU A 90 7.16 4.40 3.12
CA LEU A 90 6.63 4.08 4.44
C LEU A 90 5.42 4.97 4.67
N SER A 91 4.28 4.39 5.06
CA SER A 91 3.05 5.15 5.23
C SER A 91 2.26 4.70 6.45
N ASP A 92 1.52 5.64 7.02
CA ASP A 92 0.47 5.36 7.98
C ASP A 92 -0.86 5.70 7.30
N VAL A 93 -1.77 4.73 7.33
CA VAL A 93 -3.08 4.84 6.69
C VAL A 93 -4.15 4.46 7.70
N VAL A 94 -5.29 5.14 7.64
CA VAL A 94 -6.47 4.75 8.43
C VAL A 94 -7.55 4.27 7.48
N ARG A 95 -8.25 3.22 7.90
CA ARG A 95 -9.44 2.73 7.21
C ARG A 95 -10.64 3.29 7.94
N VAL A 96 -11.53 3.96 7.20
CA VAL A 96 -12.65 4.68 7.81
C VAL A 96 -13.99 4.11 7.40
N LYS A 97 -14.97 4.28 8.29
CA LYS A 97 -16.35 3.89 8.08
C LYS A 97 -17.17 5.05 7.54
N ALA A 98 -18.43 4.78 7.17
CA ALA A 98 -19.34 5.77 6.63
C ALA A 98 -19.57 6.96 7.58
N ASP A 99 -19.54 6.73 8.90
CA ASP A 99 -19.70 7.77 9.91
C ASP A 99 -18.39 8.53 10.21
N LYS A 100 -17.34 8.25 9.42
CA LYS A 100 -15.99 8.83 9.54
C LYS A 100 -15.19 8.33 10.73
N SER A 101 -15.70 7.38 11.51
CA SER A 101 -14.90 6.76 12.57
C SER A 101 -13.84 5.84 11.96
N VAL A 102 -12.77 5.62 12.71
CA VAL A 102 -11.66 4.77 12.26
C VAL A 102 -11.98 3.31 12.55
N LEU A 103 -11.96 2.48 11.50
CA LEU A 103 -12.09 1.04 11.62
C LEU A 103 -10.80 0.42 12.12
N GLU A 104 -9.68 0.81 11.51
CA GLU A 104 -8.36 0.34 11.91
C GLU A 104 -7.26 1.23 11.34
N GLU A 105 -6.08 1.15 11.96
CA GLU A 105 -4.88 1.83 11.50
C GLU A 105 -3.90 0.79 10.99
N VAL A 106 -3.17 1.14 9.93
CA VAL A 106 -2.18 0.26 9.33
C VAL A 106 -0.93 1.07 9.00
N ARG A 107 0.24 0.57 9.40
CA ARG A 107 1.52 1.08 8.89
C ARG A 107 1.98 0.11 7.82
N ALA A 108 2.41 0.64 6.68
CA ALA A 108 2.84 -0.20 5.57
C ALA A 108 4.18 0.26 5.04
N CYS A 109 5.03 -0.71 4.72
CA CYS A 109 6.36 -0.48 4.15
C CYS A 109 6.40 -1.18 2.79
N TYR A 110 6.93 -0.48 1.79
CA TYR A 110 6.96 -0.97 0.41
C TYR A 110 8.35 -0.81 -0.18
N LEU A 111 8.77 -1.81 -0.96
CA LEU A 111 9.82 -1.63 -1.93
C LEU A 111 9.16 -1.58 -3.30
N VAL A 112 9.49 -0.54 -4.06
CA VAL A 112 8.84 -0.24 -5.33
C VAL A 112 9.91 -0.21 -6.41
N ARG A 113 9.68 -0.95 -7.48
CA ARG A 113 10.64 -1.05 -8.57
C ARG A 113 10.05 -0.42 -9.83
N ARG A 114 10.89 0.30 -10.58
CA ARG A 114 10.48 0.86 -11.86
C ARG A 114 10.67 -0.19 -12.95
N GLU A 115 9.57 -0.53 -13.62
CA GLU A 115 9.55 -1.48 -14.74
C GLU A 115 8.92 -0.79 -15.95
N ASN A 116 9.63 -0.71 -17.07
CA ASN A 116 9.12 -0.04 -18.27
C ASN A 116 8.59 1.36 -17.95
N GLN A 117 9.35 2.10 -17.12
CA GLN A 117 9.06 3.48 -16.70
C GLN A 117 7.83 3.62 -15.80
N ALA A 118 7.29 2.53 -15.30
CA ALA A 118 6.18 2.54 -14.36
C ALA A 118 6.62 1.93 -13.03
N TRP A 119 6.23 2.56 -11.93
CA TRP A 119 6.48 2.01 -10.60
C TRP A 119 5.56 0.83 -10.34
N LYS A 120 6.12 -0.24 -9.77
CA LYS A 120 5.37 -1.42 -9.33
C LYS A 120 5.82 -1.83 -7.95
N ILE A 121 4.88 -2.20 -7.10
CA ILE A 121 5.19 -2.67 -5.75
C ILE A 121 5.77 -4.08 -5.85
N ALA A 122 7.02 -4.23 -5.41
CA ALA A 122 7.70 -5.52 -5.41
C ALA A 122 7.59 -6.23 -4.06
N THR A 123 7.52 -5.45 -2.97
CA THR A 123 7.41 -6.00 -1.61
C THR A 123 6.47 -5.13 -0.81
N ILE A 124 5.59 -5.75 -0.05
CA ILE A 124 4.67 -5.07 0.86
C ILE A 124 4.73 -5.72 2.23
N SER A 125 4.80 -4.89 3.29
CA SER A 125 4.69 -5.34 4.68
C SER A 125 3.70 -4.44 5.40
N GLU A 126 2.68 -5.04 6.00
CA GLU A 126 1.69 -4.31 6.77
C GLU A 126 1.84 -4.63 8.26
N VAL A 127 1.77 -3.60 9.09
CA VAL A 127 1.92 -3.69 10.54
C VAL A 127 0.72 -3.05 11.20
N ARG A 128 0.23 -3.70 12.25
CA ARG A 128 -0.87 -3.16 13.07
C ARG A 128 -0.32 -2.53 14.35
N PRO A 129 -1.02 -1.53 14.92
CA PRO A 129 -0.59 -0.98 16.22
C PRO A 129 -0.57 -2.06 17.31
N PRO A 130 0.28 -1.94 18.34
CA PRO A 130 1.22 -0.84 18.57
C PRO A 130 2.47 -0.96 17.69
N TYR A 131 2.94 0.19 17.17
CA TYR A 131 4.12 0.22 16.31
C TYR A 131 5.38 0.32 17.18
N LEU A 132 6.32 -0.62 16.97
CA LEU A 132 7.59 -0.59 17.68
C LEU A 132 8.60 0.36 17.02
N GLY A 133 8.43 0.63 15.74
CA GLY A 133 9.27 1.54 14.98
C GLY A 133 9.01 1.49 13.49
N PRO A 134 9.65 2.36 12.70
CA PRO A 134 10.30 3.58 13.17
C PRO A 134 9.29 4.52 13.83
N GLY A 135 9.76 5.62 14.43
CA GLY A 135 8.89 6.59 15.09
C GLY A 135 7.78 7.12 14.18
N ASN A 136 7.46 8.39 14.31
CA ASN A 136 6.39 8.98 13.50
C ASN A 136 6.81 9.06 12.03
N VAL A 137 5.90 8.61 11.14
CA VAL A 137 6.08 8.81 9.71
C VAL A 137 5.74 10.26 9.40
N PRO A 138 6.58 10.97 8.61
CA PRO A 138 6.27 12.35 8.24
C PRO A 138 4.97 12.48 7.48
N ARG A 139 4.23 13.56 7.75
CA ARG A 139 2.99 13.83 7.04
C ARG A 139 3.29 14.20 5.58
N PRO A 140 2.37 13.91 4.65
CA PRO A 140 2.55 14.28 3.25
C PRO A 140 2.68 15.79 3.11
N SER A 141 3.50 16.22 2.15
CA SER A 141 3.53 17.62 1.73
C SER A 141 2.20 17.95 1.05
N SER A 142 1.59 19.02 1.43
CA SER A 142 0.33 19.46 0.83
C SER A 142 0.58 20.19 -0.49
#